data_138c0c3bb66b98f0d76c0c15e4e5524d
#
_entry.id   138c0c3bb66b98f0d76c0c15e4e5524d
#
_cell.length_a   1.000
_cell.length_b   1.000
_cell.length_c   1.000
_cell.angle_alpha   90.00
_cell.angle_beta   90.00
_cell.angle_gamma   90.00
#
_symmetry.space_group_name_H-M   'P 1'
#
loop_
_entity.id
_entity.type
_entity.pdbx_description
1 polymer ?
#
loop_
_entity_poly.entity_id
_entity_poly.type
_entity_poly.pdbx_seq_one_letter_code
_entity_poly.pdbx_strand_id
1 'polypeptide(L)'
;MIHNFNAGPSILPKEVFEEASRAILNFNETGLSILEFGHRTPMFESVVSEAMDLVRELMQLDGNKEVMFLHGGASTQFFQVPMNFLSKDKKAAYLDGGVWGSKAIKEAKC
;
A
#
# COMPACT_ATOMS: atom_id res chain seq x y z
N MET A 1 11.25 17.75 21.31
CA MET A 1 11.03 16.99 20.05
C MET A 1 9.94 15.97 20.33
N ILE A 2 8.92 15.88 19.48
CA ILE A 2 7.83 14.91 19.62
C ILE A 2 8.22 13.67 18.82
N HIS A 3 8.16 12.49 19.45
CA HIS A 3 8.38 11.22 18.78
C HIS A 3 7.04 10.55 18.51
N ASN A 4 6.80 10.16 17.27
CA ASN A 4 5.59 9.46 16.85
C ASN A 4 5.88 7.96 16.67
N PHE A 5 5.21 7.12 17.48
CA PHE A 5 5.30 5.66 17.43
C PHE A 5 3.97 5.03 17.00
N ASN A 6 3.09 5.78 16.33
CA ASN A 6 1.83 5.25 15.84
C ASN A 6 2.07 4.21 14.74
N ALA A 7 1.22 3.19 14.74
CA ALA A 7 1.24 2.15 13.71
C ALA A 7 0.73 2.65 12.34
N GLY A 8 -0.18 3.62 12.34
CA GLY A 8 -0.73 4.28 11.16
C GLY A 8 -1.90 5.22 11.55
N PRO A 9 -1.89 6.48 11.10
CA PRO A 9 -0.83 7.18 10.36
C PRO A 9 0.48 7.23 11.12
N SER A 10 1.58 6.90 10.44
CA SER A 10 2.91 6.80 11.05
C SER A 10 3.80 7.97 10.65
N ILE A 11 5.00 7.98 11.18
CA ILE A 11 6.01 8.97 10.82
C ILE A 11 6.54 8.70 9.40
N LEU A 12 6.74 9.78 8.64
CA LEU A 12 7.47 9.75 7.38
C LEU A 12 8.71 10.65 7.51
N PRO A 13 9.76 10.44 6.70
CA PRO A 13 10.88 11.36 6.60
C PRO A 13 10.42 12.76 6.25
N LYS A 14 11.10 13.77 6.74
CA LYS A 14 10.74 15.17 6.53
C LYS A 14 10.75 15.54 5.03
N GLU A 15 11.70 14.99 4.31
CA GLU A 15 11.88 15.17 2.87
C GLU A 15 10.63 14.76 2.08
N VAL A 16 9.97 13.68 2.51
CA VAL A 16 8.72 13.19 1.89
C VAL A 16 7.60 14.21 2.05
N PHE A 17 7.48 14.83 3.24
CA PHE A 17 6.47 15.88 3.45
C PHE A 17 6.75 17.13 2.62
N GLU A 18 8.01 17.54 2.52
CA GLU A 18 8.42 18.70 1.74
C GLU A 18 8.16 18.47 0.24
N GLU A 19 8.47 17.30 -0.26
CA GLU A 19 8.23 16.93 -1.66
C GLU A 19 6.73 16.80 -1.96
N ALA A 20 5.97 16.13 -1.12
CA ALA A 20 4.52 16.05 -1.25
C ALA A 20 3.86 17.43 -1.23
N SER A 21 4.33 18.34 -0.36
CA SER A 21 3.83 19.71 -0.32
C SER A 21 4.10 20.46 -1.63
N ARG A 22 5.29 20.31 -2.20
CA ARG A 22 5.61 20.91 -3.52
C ARG A 22 4.73 20.33 -4.62
N ALA A 23 4.56 19.01 -4.64
CA ALA A 23 3.73 18.33 -5.62
C ALA A 23 2.25 18.75 -5.56
N ILE A 24 1.72 19.04 -4.37
CA ILE A 24 0.37 19.56 -4.19
C ILE A 24 0.24 21.00 -4.73
N LEU A 25 1.27 21.83 -4.57
CA LEU A 25 1.23 23.22 -5.03
C LEU A 25 1.50 23.32 -6.53
N ASN A 26 2.46 22.59 -7.05
CA ASN A 26 2.85 22.63 -8.46
C ASN A 26 3.67 21.40 -8.80
N PHE A 27 3.02 20.37 -9.34
CA PHE A 27 3.67 19.12 -9.67
C PHE A 27 4.55 19.25 -10.92
N ASN A 28 5.84 18.99 -10.76
CA ASN A 28 6.84 19.01 -11.83
C ASN A 28 6.77 20.26 -12.73
N GLU A 29 6.54 21.43 -12.12
CA GLU A 29 6.48 22.74 -12.80
C GLU A 29 5.41 22.84 -13.89
N THR A 30 4.38 21.98 -13.83
CA THR A 30 3.27 21.97 -14.81
C THR A 30 2.26 23.10 -14.62
N GLY A 31 2.32 23.80 -13.49
CA GLY A 31 1.30 24.77 -13.08
C GLY A 31 0.05 24.12 -12.46
N LEU A 32 0.02 22.80 -12.32
CA LEU A 32 -1.08 22.03 -11.75
C LEU A 32 -0.63 21.25 -10.50
N SER A 33 -1.55 21.02 -9.58
CA SER A 33 -1.37 20.10 -8.47
C SER A 33 -1.37 18.65 -8.96
N ILE A 34 -0.61 17.78 -8.32
CA ILE A 34 -0.73 16.33 -8.55
C ILE A 34 -2.16 15.82 -8.31
N LEU A 35 -2.93 16.49 -7.45
CA LEU A 35 -4.33 16.16 -7.16
C LEU A 35 -5.31 16.49 -8.29
N GLU A 36 -4.87 17.30 -9.27
CA GLU A 36 -5.67 17.70 -10.44
C GLU A 36 -5.45 16.78 -11.65
N PHE A 37 -4.45 15.89 -11.59
CA PHE A 37 -4.21 14.93 -12.67
C PHE A 37 -5.18 13.75 -12.61
N GLY A 38 -5.79 13.44 -13.74
CA GLY A 38 -6.59 12.22 -13.87
C GLY A 38 -5.69 10.97 -13.82
N HIS A 39 -6.18 9.92 -13.17
CA HIS A 39 -5.44 8.66 -12.97
C HIS A 39 -5.09 7.91 -14.27
N ARG A 40 -5.60 8.35 -15.43
CA ARG A 40 -5.30 7.80 -16.76
C ARG A 40 -4.43 8.74 -17.60
N THR A 41 -3.88 9.78 -17.00
CA THR A 41 -2.95 10.64 -17.72
C THR A 41 -1.55 10.04 -17.70
N PRO A 42 -0.75 10.17 -18.77
CA PRO A 42 0.60 9.62 -18.82
C PRO A 42 1.48 10.10 -17.65
N MET A 43 1.26 11.32 -17.18
CA MET A 43 1.99 11.88 -16.06
C MET A 43 1.68 11.17 -14.74
N PHE A 44 0.40 10.86 -14.47
CA PHE A 44 0.04 10.10 -13.29
C PHE A 44 0.45 8.63 -13.40
N GLU A 45 0.30 8.05 -14.59
CA GLU A 45 0.76 6.69 -14.86
C GLU A 45 2.26 6.53 -14.65
N SER A 46 3.08 7.53 -14.99
CA SER A 46 4.52 7.49 -14.73
C SER A 46 4.84 7.47 -13.23
N VAL A 47 4.12 8.22 -12.41
CA VAL A 47 4.29 8.19 -10.93
C VAL A 47 3.97 6.82 -10.36
N VAL A 48 2.88 6.20 -10.83
CA VAL A 48 2.48 4.85 -10.37
C VAL A 48 3.50 3.81 -10.82
N SER A 49 3.96 3.88 -12.07
CA SER A 49 4.98 2.97 -12.61
C SER A 49 6.28 3.07 -11.82
N GLU A 50 6.77 4.28 -11.58
CA GLU A 50 7.98 4.51 -10.77
C GLU A 50 7.82 3.95 -9.35
N ALA A 51 6.67 4.16 -8.72
CA ALA A 51 6.40 3.61 -7.39
C ALA A 51 6.41 2.08 -7.38
N MET A 52 5.87 1.43 -8.42
CA MET A 52 5.92 -0.03 -8.58
C MET A 52 7.36 -0.52 -8.76
N ASP A 53 8.15 0.17 -9.57
CA ASP A 53 9.54 -0.19 -9.83
C ASP A 53 10.40 -0.04 -8.59
N LEU A 54 10.21 1.02 -7.82
CA LEU A 54 10.87 1.20 -6.52
C LEU A 54 10.52 0.10 -5.53
N VAL A 55 9.26 -0.34 -5.47
CA VAL A 55 8.88 -1.49 -4.63
C VAL A 55 9.57 -2.77 -5.10
N ARG A 56 9.65 -3.02 -6.42
CA ARG A 56 10.37 -4.19 -6.97
C ARG A 56 11.84 -4.17 -6.56
N GLU A 57 12.50 -3.02 -6.72
CA GLU A 57 13.90 -2.84 -6.37
C GLU A 57 14.15 -3.06 -4.87
N LEU A 58 13.42 -2.35 -4.01
CA LEU A 58 13.59 -2.41 -2.55
C LEU A 58 13.29 -3.78 -1.97
N MET A 59 12.32 -4.49 -2.53
CA MET A 59 11.96 -5.85 -2.11
C MET A 59 12.73 -6.95 -2.87
N GLN A 60 13.60 -6.59 -3.78
CA GLN A 60 14.39 -7.52 -4.60
C GLN A 60 13.49 -8.58 -5.28
N LEU A 61 12.36 -8.15 -5.84
CA LEU A 61 11.41 -9.06 -6.48
C LEU A 61 11.97 -9.55 -7.82
N ASP A 62 11.81 -10.84 -8.06
CA ASP A 62 12.12 -11.45 -9.36
C ASP A 62 11.04 -11.10 -10.41
N GLY A 63 11.36 -11.35 -11.69
CA GLY A 63 10.47 -11.04 -12.81
C GLY A 63 9.17 -11.84 -12.88
N ASN A 64 8.95 -12.78 -11.94
CA ASN A 64 7.73 -13.59 -11.85
C ASN A 64 6.71 -13.01 -10.87
N LYS A 65 7.00 -11.83 -10.29
CA LYS A 65 6.13 -11.16 -9.32
C LYS A 65 5.67 -9.81 -9.83
N GLU A 66 4.39 -9.54 -9.66
CA GLU A 66 3.78 -8.26 -9.97
C GLU A 66 3.52 -7.45 -8.71
N VAL A 67 3.73 -6.14 -8.81
CA VAL A 67 3.36 -5.18 -7.76
C VAL A 67 2.03 -4.56 -8.10
N MET A 68 1.11 -4.58 -7.16
CA MET A 68 -0.21 -3.97 -7.31
C MET A 68 -0.55 -3.12 -6.09
N PHE A 69 -0.97 -1.89 -6.32
CA PHE A 69 -1.53 -1.05 -5.27
C PHE A 69 -3.05 -1.23 -5.22
N LEU A 70 -3.52 -1.92 -4.18
CA LEU A 70 -4.93 -2.23 -3.97
C LEU A 70 -5.50 -1.43 -2.80
N HIS A 71 -6.76 -1.03 -2.91
CA HIS A 71 -7.46 -0.38 -1.80
C HIS A 71 -7.93 -1.39 -0.75
N GLY A 72 -8.37 -0.90 0.43
CA GLY A 72 -8.92 -1.72 1.51
C GLY A 72 -7.93 -2.09 2.62
N GLY A 73 -6.64 -1.82 2.44
CA GLY A 73 -5.61 -1.99 3.44
C GLY A 73 -5.50 -3.42 3.97
N ALA A 74 -5.03 -3.56 5.21
CA ALA A 74 -4.86 -4.86 5.87
C ALA A 74 -6.17 -5.65 6.03
N SER A 75 -7.30 -4.98 6.18
CA SER A 75 -8.60 -5.67 6.29
C SER A 75 -8.93 -6.46 5.04
N THR A 76 -8.66 -5.90 3.86
CA THR A 76 -8.82 -6.61 2.59
C THR A 76 -7.84 -7.77 2.46
N GLN A 77 -6.60 -7.62 2.92
CA GLN A 77 -5.61 -8.69 2.90
C GLN A 77 -5.99 -9.87 3.78
N PHE A 78 -6.72 -9.67 4.89
CA PHE A 78 -7.14 -10.74 5.78
C PHE A 78 -8.03 -11.78 5.08
N PHE A 79 -8.81 -11.40 4.08
CA PHE A 79 -9.57 -12.38 3.29
C PHE A 79 -8.91 -12.72 1.94
N GLN A 80 -8.22 -11.78 1.29
CA GLN A 80 -7.58 -12.05 0.01
C GLN A 80 -6.50 -13.12 0.08
N VAL A 81 -5.69 -13.13 1.15
CA VAL A 81 -4.64 -14.15 1.33
C VAL A 81 -5.24 -15.55 1.41
N PRO A 82 -6.16 -15.86 2.34
CA PRO A 82 -6.77 -17.19 2.37
C PRO A 82 -7.57 -17.51 1.11
N MET A 83 -8.28 -16.54 0.51
CA MET A 83 -9.03 -16.73 -0.72
C MET A 83 -8.16 -17.20 -1.88
N ASN A 84 -6.93 -16.72 -1.98
CA ASN A 84 -6.01 -17.08 -3.05
C ASN A 84 -5.20 -18.35 -2.78
N PHE A 85 -4.86 -18.65 -1.51
CA PHE A 85 -3.93 -19.72 -1.16
C PHE A 85 -4.57 -20.92 -0.47
N LEU A 86 -5.79 -20.78 0.03
CA LEU A 86 -6.49 -21.86 0.76
C LEU A 86 -7.47 -22.55 -0.18
N SER A 87 -7.14 -23.77 -0.63
CA SER A 87 -8.07 -24.63 -1.35
C SER A 87 -8.99 -25.40 -0.41
N LYS A 88 -10.05 -26.04 -0.93
CA LYS A 88 -11.04 -26.81 -0.14
C LYS A 88 -10.42 -27.89 0.74
N ASP A 89 -9.28 -28.44 0.33
CA ASP A 89 -8.60 -29.54 1.03
C ASP A 89 -7.49 -29.05 1.97
N LYS A 90 -7.28 -27.73 2.07
CA LYS A 90 -6.25 -27.14 2.91
C LYS A 90 -6.84 -26.51 4.17
N LYS A 91 -6.01 -26.39 5.19
CA LYS A 91 -6.35 -25.73 6.45
C LYS A 91 -5.39 -24.59 6.69
N ALA A 92 -5.89 -23.50 7.24
CA ALA A 92 -5.10 -22.39 7.75
C ALA A 92 -5.17 -22.35 9.27
N ALA A 93 -4.05 -22.05 9.91
CA ALA A 93 -3.96 -21.85 11.35
C ALA A 93 -3.85 -20.34 11.64
N TYR A 94 -4.56 -19.88 12.64
CA TYR A 94 -4.55 -18.49 13.08
C TYR A 94 -4.19 -18.42 14.55
N LEU A 95 -3.30 -17.47 14.89
CA LEU A 95 -3.04 -17.12 16.29
C LEU A 95 -3.96 -15.99 16.70
N ASP A 96 -4.86 -16.24 17.64
CA ASP A 96 -5.72 -15.21 18.22
C ASP A 96 -5.05 -14.54 19.42
N GLY A 97 -4.11 -13.65 19.12
CA GLY A 97 -3.35 -12.89 20.11
C GLY A 97 -3.95 -11.52 20.47
N GLY A 98 -5.16 -11.20 19.98
CA GLY A 98 -5.81 -9.90 20.23
C GLY A 98 -6.70 -9.45 19.09
N VAL A 99 -7.09 -8.16 19.11
CA VAL A 99 -8.10 -7.57 18.20
C VAL A 99 -7.82 -7.86 16.72
N TRP A 100 -6.59 -7.77 16.29
CA TRP A 100 -6.23 -7.98 14.88
C TRP A 100 -6.23 -9.45 14.49
N GLY A 101 -5.80 -10.36 15.39
CA GLY A 101 -5.91 -11.80 15.19
C GLY A 101 -7.36 -12.24 15.06
N SER A 102 -8.20 -11.81 15.99
CA SER A 102 -9.65 -12.06 15.95
C SER A 102 -10.31 -11.52 14.69
N LYS A 103 -9.92 -10.32 14.23
CA LYS A 103 -10.40 -9.75 12.96
C LYS A 103 -9.98 -10.57 11.76
N ALA A 104 -8.71 -10.98 11.68
CA ALA A 104 -8.21 -11.82 10.61
C ALA A 104 -8.96 -13.17 10.52
N ILE A 105 -9.23 -13.80 11.67
CA ILE A 105 -10.02 -15.04 11.75
C ILE A 105 -11.45 -14.83 11.23
N LYS A 106 -12.06 -13.70 11.58
CA LYS A 106 -13.43 -13.37 11.13
C LYS A 106 -13.50 -13.22 9.62
N GLU A 107 -12.59 -12.43 9.05
CA GLU A 107 -12.55 -12.18 7.60
C GLU A 107 -12.20 -13.44 6.78
N ALA A 108 -11.38 -14.33 7.33
CA ALA A 108 -11.03 -15.60 6.67
C ALA A 108 -12.16 -16.65 6.66
N LYS A 109 -13.24 -16.42 7.41
CA LYS A 109 -14.42 -17.32 7.45
C LYS A 109 -15.54 -16.88 6.52
N CYS A 110 -15.40 -15.71 5.87
CA CYS A 110 -16.35 -15.24 4.87
C CYS A 110 -16.09 -15.90 3.52
#